data_28131485fba762f612f12d72fe19eb3b
#
_entry.id   28131485fba762f612f12d72fe19eb3b
#
_cell.length_a   1.000
_cell.length_b   1.000
_cell.length_c   1.000
_cell.angle_alpha   90.00
_cell.angle_beta   90.00
_cell.angle_gamma   90.00
#
_symmetry.space_group_name_H-M   'P 1'
#
loop_
_entity.id
_entity.type
_entity.pdbx_description
1 polymer ?
#
loop_
_entity_poly.entity_id
_entity_poly.type
_entity_poly.pdbx_seq_one_letter_code
_entity_poly.pdbx_strand_id
1 'polypeptide(L)'
;MNLLFVCTAHMNRSVTGENLFKDSKKHKAKSAGIGFLCDIKVDEKLVKWADMIFVMNEVDEGQKSFMLEKFKNIPKIKNKIKVLGIRDDYPRDSPELVAELKKKLKKYGIEV
;
A
#
# COMPACT_ATOMS: atom_id res chain seq x y z
N MET A 1 -9.98 3.74 9.97
CA MET A 1 -8.69 4.29 9.53
C MET A 1 -8.65 4.43 8.02
N ASN A 2 -7.88 5.37 7.55
CA ASN A 2 -7.61 5.55 6.12
C ASN A 2 -6.33 4.80 5.75
N LEU A 3 -6.45 3.82 4.88
CA LEU A 3 -5.34 2.95 4.47
C LEU A 3 -4.96 3.24 3.02
N LEU A 4 -3.69 3.46 2.77
CA LEU A 4 -3.16 3.64 1.42
C LEU A 4 -2.25 2.47 1.08
N PHE A 5 -2.57 1.77 0.00
CA PHE A 5 -1.77 0.67 -0.52
C PHE A 5 -0.96 1.14 -1.71
N VAL A 6 0.35 0.92 -1.67
CA VAL A 6 1.27 1.40 -2.69
C VAL A 6 2.11 0.25 -3.24
N CYS A 7 2.15 0.12 -4.56
CA CYS A 7 3.07 -0.78 -5.24
C CYS A 7 3.73 -0.04 -6.39
N THR A 8 4.56 -0.71 -7.18
CA THR A 8 5.30 -0.03 -8.24
C THR A 8 4.39 0.40 -9.38
N ALA A 9 3.65 -0.54 -9.95
CA ALA A 9 2.87 -0.30 -11.18
C ALA A 9 1.39 0.04 -10.95
N HIS A 10 0.89 -0.06 -9.73
CA HIS A 10 -0.53 0.09 -9.41
C HIS A 10 -1.40 -0.84 -10.24
N MET A 11 -1.01 -2.12 -10.35
CA MET A 11 -1.76 -3.09 -11.15
C MET A 11 -2.36 -4.22 -10.32
N ASN A 12 -1.56 -4.86 -9.48
CA ASN A 12 -1.99 -6.07 -8.79
C ASN A 12 -2.07 -5.92 -7.28
N ARG A 13 -0.93 -5.77 -6.61
CA ARG A 13 -0.85 -5.81 -5.14
C ARG A 13 -1.61 -4.68 -4.45
N SER A 14 -1.37 -3.44 -4.86
CA SER A 14 -2.03 -2.29 -4.23
C SER A 14 -3.53 -2.28 -4.51
N VAL A 15 -3.92 -2.61 -5.73
CA VAL A 15 -5.34 -2.66 -6.10
C VAL A 15 -6.06 -3.77 -5.35
N THR A 16 -5.43 -4.94 -5.19
CA THR A 16 -6.01 -6.01 -4.39
C THR A 16 -6.18 -5.58 -2.93
N GLY A 17 -5.19 -4.88 -2.37
CA GLY A 17 -5.29 -4.32 -1.03
C GLY A 17 -6.50 -3.40 -0.87
N GLU A 18 -6.68 -2.48 -1.80
CA GLU A 18 -7.84 -1.59 -1.80
C GLU A 18 -9.14 -2.38 -1.88
N ASN A 19 -9.21 -3.36 -2.78
CA ASN A 19 -10.42 -4.15 -3.00
C ASN A 19 -10.85 -4.95 -1.77
N LEU A 20 -9.90 -5.37 -0.92
CA LEU A 20 -10.22 -6.09 0.31
C LEU A 20 -11.09 -5.28 1.26
N PHE A 21 -11.01 -3.96 1.21
CA PHE A 21 -11.73 -3.08 2.12
C PHE A 21 -12.93 -2.38 1.48
N LYS A 22 -13.30 -2.81 0.29
CA LYS A 22 -14.40 -2.19 -0.46
C LYS A 22 -15.69 -2.08 0.34
N ASP A 23 -16.01 -3.11 1.11
CA ASP A 23 -17.23 -3.16 1.90
C ASP A 23 -16.98 -2.99 3.40
N SER A 24 -15.76 -2.58 3.78
CA SER A 24 -15.42 -2.41 5.19
C SER A 24 -16.09 -1.17 5.78
N LYS A 25 -16.60 -1.32 6.99
CA LYS A 25 -17.17 -0.19 7.75
C LYS A 25 -16.13 0.47 8.64
N LYS A 26 -15.04 -0.24 8.96
CA LYS A 26 -13.99 0.27 9.85
C LYS A 26 -12.91 1.05 9.13
N HIS A 27 -12.61 0.68 7.89
CA HIS A 27 -11.48 1.22 7.16
C HIS A 27 -11.88 1.67 5.77
N LYS A 28 -11.30 2.79 5.34
CA LYS A 28 -11.36 3.25 3.96
C LYS A 28 -10.01 3.00 3.33
N ALA A 29 -9.99 2.51 2.10
CA ALA A 29 -8.75 2.18 1.42
C ALA A 29 -8.67 2.83 0.05
N LYS A 30 -7.47 3.24 -0.31
CA LYS A 30 -7.12 3.72 -1.65
C LYS A 30 -5.83 3.05 -2.06
N SER A 31 -5.52 3.08 -3.34
CA SER A 31 -4.30 2.50 -3.87
C SER A 31 -3.64 3.42 -4.89
N ALA A 32 -2.34 3.30 -5.03
CA ALA A 32 -1.55 4.10 -5.97
C ALA A 32 -0.24 3.39 -6.28
N GLY A 33 0.49 3.89 -7.28
CA GLY A 33 1.78 3.36 -7.65
C GLY A 33 2.87 4.41 -7.57
N ILE A 34 4.12 3.97 -7.52
CA ILE A 34 5.29 4.84 -7.54
C ILE A 34 5.96 4.88 -8.92
N GLY A 35 5.60 3.95 -9.80
CA GLY A 35 6.21 3.84 -11.11
C GLY A 35 5.81 4.96 -12.06
N PHE A 36 6.65 5.18 -13.06
CA PHE A 36 6.47 6.27 -14.02
C PHE A 36 5.19 6.12 -14.86
N LEU A 37 4.84 4.88 -15.20
CA LEU A 37 3.71 4.60 -16.10
C LEU A 37 2.42 4.15 -15.41
N CYS A 38 2.35 4.26 -14.09
CA CYS A 38 1.14 3.84 -13.40
C CYS A 38 -0.01 4.84 -13.63
N ASP A 39 -1.24 4.32 -13.63
CA ASP A 39 -2.44 5.12 -13.88
C ASP A 39 -2.79 6.06 -12.72
N ILE A 40 -2.61 5.59 -11.49
CA ILE A 40 -2.79 6.44 -10.30
C ILE A 40 -1.46 6.51 -9.57
N LYS A 41 -0.85 7.67 -9.62
CA LYS A 41 0.46 7.90 -8.99
C LYS A 41 0.27 8.44 -7.58
N VAL A 42 1.07 7.93 -6.65
CA VAL A 42 1.05 8.42 -5.28
C VAL A 42 1.45 9.89 -5.24
N ASP A 43 0.71 10.70 -4.49
CA ASP A 43 0.95 12.11 -4.34
C ASP A 43 0.83 12.55 -2.88
N GLU A 44 1.16 13.81 -2.62
CA GLU A 44 1.11 14.39 -1.28
C GLU A 44 -0.29 14.32 -0.68
N LYS A 45 -1.32 14.53 -1.49
CA LYS A 45 -2.71 14.52 -1.03
C LYS A 45 -3.08 13.14 -0.49
N LEU A 46 -2.74 12.08 -1.20
CA LEU A 46 -2.99 10.71 -0.75
C LEU A 46 -2.21 10.38 0.52
N VAL A 47 -0.96 10.80 0.58
CA VAL A 47 -0.10 10.55 1.75
C VAL A 47 -0.66 11.24 2.98
N LYS A 48 -1.10 12.47 2.86
CA LYS A 48 -1.71 13.21 3.97
C LYS A 48 -3.06 12.62 4.41
N TRP A 49 -3.82 12.12 3.45
CA TRP A 49 -5.10 11.48 3.72
C TRP A 49 -4.94 10.20 4.54
N ALA A 50 -3.87 9.44 4.32
CA ALA A 50 -3.67 8.12 4.90
C ALA A 50 -3.29 8.19 6.37
N ASP A 51 -3.88 7.31 7.18
CA ASP A 51 -3.42 7.06 8.54
C ASP A 51 -2.26 6.06 8.53
N MET A 52 -2.33 5.05 7.66
CA MET A 52 -1.27 4.07 7.46
C MET A 52 -1.05 3.89 5.96
N ILE A 53 0.21 3.73 5.59
CA ILE A 53 0.63 3.52 4.20
C ILE A 53 1.34 2.17 4.13
N PHE A 54 0.77 1.25 3.37
CA PHE A 54 1.35 -0.08 3.17
C PHE A 54 2.04 -0.15 1.82
N VAL A 55 3.38 -0.26 1.85
CA VAL A 55 4.17 -0.53 0.66
C VAL A 55 4.43 -2.03 0.58
N MET A 56 4.62 -2.54 -0.63
CA MET A 56 4.64 -3.98 -0.85
C MET A 56 6.02 -4.61 -0.67
N ASN A 57 7.06 -3.96 -1.16
CA ASN A 57 8.39 -4.56 -1.14
C ASN A 57 9.48 -3.49 -1.09
N GLU A 58 10.37 -3.59 -0.07
CA GLU A 58 11.53 -2.71 0.04
C GLU A 58 12.78 -3.33 -0.55
N VAL A 59 12.98 -4.64 -0.32
CA VAL A 59 14.24 -5.31 -0.69
C VAL A 59 14.51 -5.26 -2.19
N ASP A 60 13.50 -5.63 -2.99
CA ASP A 60 13.66 -5.68 -4.45
C ASP A 60 13.27 -4.40 -5.17
N GLU A 61 12.33 -3.63 -4.61
CA GLU A 61 11.70 -2.52 -5.31
C GLU A 61 11.93 -1.15 -4.68
N GLY A 62 12.46 -1.11 -3.45
CA GLY A 62 12.77 0.15 -2.77
C GLY A 62 11.60 1.08 -2.55
N GLN A 63 10.40 0.55 -2.40
CA GLN A 63 9.18 1.36 -2.29
C GLN A 63 9.17 2.25 -1.05
N LYS A 64 9.60 1.72 0.09
CA LYS A 64 9.68 2.51 1.32
C LYS A 64 10.69 3.64 1.20
N SER A 65 11.89 3.34 0.68
CA SER A 65 12.94 4.35 0.49
C SER A 65 12.47 5.45 -0.46
N PHE A 66 11.79 5.08 -1.54
CA PHE A 66 11.21 6.04 -2.48
C PHE A 66 10.22 6.97 -1.79
N MET A 67 9.31 6.41 -1.01
CA MET A 67 8.27 7.19 -0.31
C MET A 67 8.88 8.14 0.73
N LEU A 68 9.87 7.66 1.49
CA LEU A 68 10.53 8.48 2.50
C LEU A 68 11.26 9.66 1.88
N GLU A 69 11.94 9.45 0.74
CA GLU A 69 12.66 10.53 0.07
C GLU A 69 11.71 11.53 -0.57
N LYS A 70 10.71 11.03 -1.29
CA LYS A 70 9.79 11.90 -2.02
C LYS A 70 8.93 12.76 -1.10
N PHE A 71 8.50 12.20 0.04
CA PHE A 71 7.57 12.86 0.95
C PHE A 71 8.21 13.24 2.29
N LYS A 72 9.51 13.41 2.31
CA LYS A 72 10.28 13.69 3.54
C LYS A 72 9.81 14.91 4.32
N ASN A 73 9.15 15.86 3.65
CA ASN A 73 8.67 17.08 4.28
C ASN A 73 7.29 16.92 4.94
N ILE A 74 6.64 15.78 4.77
CA ILE A 74 5.34 15.52 5.41
C ILE A 74 5.59 15.04 6.83
N PRO A 75 4.98 15.70 7.86
CA PRO A 75 5.17 15.28 9.24
C PRO A 75 4.75 13.84 9.46
N LYS A 76 5.56 13.12 10.24
CA LYS A 76 5.29 11.74 10.65
C LYS A 76 5.24 10.72 9.49
N ILE A 77 5.75 11.08 8.32
CA ILE A 77 5.74 10.16 7.16
C ILE A 77 6.37 8.81 7.51
N LYS A 78 7.49 8.82 8.21
CA LYS A 78 8.20 7.61 8.59
C LYS A 78 7.31 6.68 9.44
N ASN A 79 6.51 7.23 10.32
CA ASN A 79 5.64 6.45 11.20
C ASN A 79 4.42 5.88 10.49
N LYS A 80 4.02 6.47 9.35
CA LYS A 80 2.89 5.99 8.58
C LYS A 80 3.22 4.78 7.71
N ILE A 81 4.46 4.64 7.27
CA ILE A 81 4.84 3.65 6.27
C ILE A 81 5.18 2.31 6.88
N LYS A 82 4.50 1.25 6.42
CA LYS A 82 4.74 -0.13 6.81
C LYS A 82 5.04 -0.96 5.58
N VAL A 83 6.03 -1.84 5.66
CA VAL A 83 6.40 -2.74 4.56
C VAL A 83 5.72 -4.08 4.78
N LEU A 84 4.94 -4.53 3.80
CA LEU A 84 4.25 -5.81 3.91
C LEU A 84 5.13 -6.99 3.50
N GLY A 85 6.11 -6.77 2.64
CA GLY A 85 7.00 -7.85 2.20
C GLY A 85 6.34 -8.80 1.23
N ILE A 86 5.61 -8.28 0.25
CA ILE A 86 4.93 -9.08 -0.77
C ILE A 86 5.58 -8.83 -2.13
N ARG A 87 6.08 -9.90 -2.74
CA ARG A 87 6.71 -9.83 -4.06
C ARG A 87 5.68 -9.70 -5.16
N ASP A 88 6.12 -9.23 -6.33
CA ASP A 88 5.24 -9.03 -7.48
C ASP A 88 5.07 -10.32 -8.28
N ASP A 89 4.59 -11.37 -7.61
CA ASP A 89 4.44 -12.71 -8.21
C ASP A 89 2.98 -13.13 -8.37
N TYR A 90 2.04 -12.25 -8.08
CA TYR A 90 0.62 -12.62 -8.01
C TYR A 90 -0.25 -11.80 -8.95
N PRO A 91 -1.21 -12.45 -9.64
CA PRO A 91 -2.23 -11.69 -10.38
C PRO A 91 -3.14 -10.90 -9.45
N ARG A 92 -3.77 -9.86 -9.98
CA ARG A 92 -4.74 -9.06 -9.22
C ARG A 92 -5.86 -9.95 -8.67
N ASP A 93 -6.17 -9.74 -7.39
CA ASP A 93 -7.24 -10.42 -6.67
C ASP A 93 -7.13 -11.95 -6.63
N SER A 94 -5.94 -12.50 -6.91
CA SER A 94 -5.74 -13.95 -6.78
C SER A 94 -5.91 -14.40 -5.33
N PRO A 95 -6.41 -15.63 -5.10
CA PRO A 95 -6.57 -16.13 -3.72
C PRO A 95 -5.27 -16.11 -2.92
N GLU A 96 -4.15 -16.38 -3.57
CA GLU A 96 -2.83 -16.38 -2.94
C GLU A 96 -2.43 -14.99 -2.48
N LEU A 97 -2.66 -13.97 -3.33
CA LEU A 97 -2.36 -12.59 -2.97
C LEU A 97 -3.26 -12.10 -1.85
N VAL A 98 -4.55 -12.40 -1.91
CA VAL A 98 -5.51 -12.06 -0.85
C VAL A 98 -5.06 -12.67 0.48
N ALA A 99 -4.67 -13.94 0.50
CA ALA A 99 -4.21 -14.61 1.70
C ALA A 99 -2.95 -13.96 2.28
N GLU A 100 -1.99 -13.62 1.42
CA GLU A 100 -0.76 -12.95 1.84
C GLU A 100 -1.05 -11.57 2.43
N LEU A 101 -1.91 -10.80 1.77
CA LEU A 101 -2.29 -9.48 2.27
C LEU A 101 -2.94 -9.57 3.65
N LYS A 102 -3.91 -10.45 3.82
CA LYS A 102 -4.59 -10.62 5.11
C LYS A 102 -3.62 -11.01 6.21
N LYS A 103 -2.71 -11.93 5.92
CA LYS A 103 -1.70 -12.38 6.87
C LYS A 103 -0.77 -11.25 7.30
N LYS A 104 -0.28 -10.48 6.34
CA LYS A 104 0.67 -9.38 6.61
C LYS A 104 0.00 -8.21 7.32
N LEU A 105 -1.21 -7.87 6.92
CA LEU A 105 -1.97 -6.78 7.55
C LEU A 105 -2.29 -7.08 9.02
N LYS A 106 -2.55 -8.33 9.34
CA LYS A 106 -2.85 -8.75 10.70
C LYS A 106 -1.72 -8.40 11.66
N LYS A 107 -0.47 -8.42 11.21
CA LYS A 107 0.70 -8.05 12.01
C LYS A 107 0.65 -6.60 12.48
N TYR A 108 -0.08 -5.75 11.79
CA TYR A 108 -0.24 -4.34 12.13
C TYR A 108 -1.61 -4.05 12.74
N GLY A 109 -2.33 -5.08 13.15
CA GLY A 109 -3.63 -4.93 13.79
C GLY A 109 -4.76 -4.61 12.82
N ILE A 110 -4.57 -4.81 11.53
CA ILE A 110 -5.57 -4.51 10.52
C ILE A 110 -6.25 -5.81 10.08
N GLU A 111 -7.56 -5.87 10.27
CA GLU A 111 -8.36 -7.00 9.83
C GLU A 111 -9.33 -6.57 8.72
N VAL A 112 -9.48 -7.47 7.78
CA VAL A 112 -10.38 -7.26 6.64
C VAL A 112 -11.83 -7.52 7.03
#